data_2e305000d4f9e83d89b1b9149e0ef156
#
_entry.id   2e305000d4f9e83d89b1b9149e0ef156
#
_cell.length_a   1.000
_cell.length_b   1.000
_cell.length_c   1.000
_cell.angle_alpha   90.00
_cell.angle_beta   90.00
_cell.angle_gamma   90.00
#
_symmetry.space_group_name_H-M   'P 1'
#
loop_
_entity.id
_entity.type
_entity.pdbx_description
1 polymer ?
#
loop_
_entity_poly.entity_id
_entity_poly.type
_entity_poly.pdbx_seq_one_letter_code
_entity_poly.pdbx_strand_id
1 'polypeptide(L)'
;MPLEKPRLLTIGDLTLDVVVSTDSGADVGTDVASSIRFRAGGSAANSARTFARLGGDATFIGAAGDDQLADLLGAALTAEGVTVRLARKRGRTARLIVLLSTSGERSFLTDRGRADSLAWADLQPDWLAAADVLHLPAYSLFKGALAQTSLRAARAAHRAGTLVSVDLASRRPLLVDGPDAARAKIAAVGADVLFANRDEAVALVGSSDIKPLLELAPIVVVKAGAAGCRVLWRDVDMDIAARPLAATDTTGAGDGFDAGFMFSLVATGRSLDALRRLDLRHAAYDGGKAAAAFIRGPRKELAL
;
A
#
# COMPACT_ATOMS: atom_id res chain seq x y z
N MET A 1 -25.83 -18.33 7.72
CA MET A 1 -25.67 -17.37 6.63
C MET A 1 -24.23 -17.45 6.18
N PRO A 2 -23.90 -17.46 4.86
CA PRO A 2 -22.53 -17.31 4.44
C PRO A 2 -22.02 -15.99 5.02
N LEU A 3 -20.81 -16.00 5.59
CA LEU A 3 -20.15 -14.77 6.03
C LEU A 3 -20.02 -13.84 4.82
N GLU A 4 -20.44 -12.59 4.96
CA GLU A 4 -20.22 -11.59 3.90
C GLU A 4 -18.73 -11.52 3.61
N LYS A 5 -18.38 -11.39 2.32
CA LYS A 5 -16.98 -11.27 1.92
C LYS A 5 -16.40 -9.98 2.48
N PRO A 6 -15.18 -10.03 3.05
CA PRO A 6 -14.45 -8.81 3.42
C PRO A 6 -14.34 -7.85 2.24
N ARG A 7 -14.54 -6.55 2.48
CA ARG A 7 -14.57 -5.49 1.45
C ARG A 7 -13.49 -4.45 1.73
N LEU A 8 -12.60 -4.26 0.76
CA LEU A 8 -11.54 -3.27 0.80
C LEU A 8 -11.82 -2.14 -0.19
N LEU A 9 -11.62 -0.92 0.27
CA LEU A 9 -11.47 0.26 -0.58
C LEU A 9 -10.04 0.77 -0.47
N THR A 10 -9.36 1.00 -1.60
CA THR A 10 -8.07 1.67 -1.63
C THR A 10 -8.14 2.96 -2.43
N ILE A 11 -7.46 4.01 -1.96
CA ILE A 11 -7.32 5.27 -2.71
C ILE A 11 -5.83 5.57 -2.88
N GLY A 12 -5.37 5.70 -4.13
CA GLY A 12 -3.97 6.01 -4.38
C GLY A 12 -3.52 5.82 -5.81
N ASP A 13 -2.32 5.31 -5.96
CA ASP A 13 -1.62 5.24 -7.23
C ASP A 13 -1.78 3.92 -7.97
N LEU A 14 -1.80 4.05 -9.29
CA LEU A 14 -1.66 2.99 -10.28
C LEU A 14 -0.52 3.40 -11.22
N THR A 15 0.52 2.59 -11.33
CA THR A 15 1.76 2.95 -12.02
C THR A 15 2.17 1.91 -13.04
N LEU A 16 2.88 2.33 -14.09
CA LEU A 16 3.72 1.43 -14.85
C LEU A 16 5.07 1.31 -14.14
N ASP A 17 5.40 0.12 -13.69
CA ASP A 17 6.70 -0.19 -13.14
C ASP A 17 7.61 -0.76 -14.23
N VAL A 18 8.63 -0.02 -14.58
CA VAL A 18 9.71 -0.42 -15.49
C VAL A 18 10.83 -1.00 -14.64
N VAL A 19 10.89 -2.32 -14.55
CA VAL A 19 11.88 -3.03 -13.72
C VAL A 19 13.11 -3.33 -14.56
N VAL A 20 14.22 -2.71 -14.22
CA VAL A 20 15.51 -2.85 -14.88
C VAL A 20 16.45 -3.64 -13.98
N SER A 21 16.95 -4.76 -14.47
CA SER A 21 17.95 -5.59 -13.78
C SER A 21 19.25 -5.58 -14.60
N THR A 22 20.34 -5.21 -13.97
CA THR A 22 21.69 -5.20 -14.57
C THR A 22 22.69 -5.87 -13.63
N ASP A 23 23.75 -6.43 -14.18
CA ASP A 23 24.82 -7.06 -13.40
C ASP A 23 25.83 -6.03 -12.86
N SER A 24 25.97 -4.88 -13.49
CA SER A 24 26.97 -3.86 -13.17
C SER A 24 26.39 -2.51 -12.71
N GLY A 25 25.05 -2.36 -12.68
CA GLY A 25 24.41 -1.06 -12.49
C GLY A 25 24.43 -0.22 -13.76
N ALA A 26 24.01 1.05 -13.66
CA ALA A 26 24.09 2.00 -14.76
C ALA A 26 25.50 2.60 -14.82
N ASP A 27 26.10 2.62 -16.01
CA ASP A 27 27.42 3.22 -16.24
C ASP A 27 27.30 4.46 -17.12
N VAL A 28 28.07 5.51 -16.79
CA VAL A 28 27.95 6.80 -17.46
C VAL A 28 28.65 6.77 -18.82
N GLY A 29 27.92 7.13 -19.86
CA GLY A 29 28.47 7.31 -21.21
C GLY A 29 28.65 6.05 -22.03
N THR A 30 28.08 4.90 -21.57
CA THR A 30 28.12 3.63 -22.29
C THR A 30 26.82 2.84 -22.14
N ASP A 31 26.64 1.82 -22.99
CA ASP A 31 25.50 0.91 -22.93
C ASP A 31 25.77 -0.21 -21.90
N VAL A 32 24.76 -0.54 -21.14
CA VAL A 32 24.80 -1.65 -20.20
C VAL A 32 23.73 -2.66 -20.54
N ALA A 33 24.13 -3.92 -20.79
CA ALA A 33 23.20 -5.00 -21.04
C ALA A 33 22.27 -5.20 -19.82
N SER A 34 20.96 -5.17 -20.06
CA SER A 34 19.95 -5.14 -19.01
C SER A 34 18.75 -5.99 -19.38
N SER A 35 18.09 -6.56 -18.39
CA SER A 35 16.75 -7.13 -18.53
C SER A 35 15.73 -6.06 -18.12
N ILE A 36 14.81 -5.73 -19.03
CA ILE A 36 13.76 -4.73 -18.79
C ILE A 36 12.40 -5.39 -18.85
N ARG A 37 11.59 -5.22 -17.80
CA ARG A 37 10.25 -5.78 -17.69
C ARG A 37 9.26 -4.71 -17.31
N PHE A 38 8.04 -4.80 -17.83
CA PHE A 38 6.96 -3.88 -17.56
C PHE A 38 5.90 -4.53 -16.68
N ARG A 39 5.47 -3.87 -15.61
CA ARG A 39 4.48 -4.39 -14.67
C ARG A 39 3.47 -3.32 -14.28
N ALA A 40 2.25 -3.74 -13.99
CA ALA A 40 1.31 -2.88 -13.31
C ALA A 40 1.69 -2.81 -11.82
N GLY A 41 1.94 -1.61 -11.32
CA GLY A 41 2.35 -1.31 -9.96
C GLY A 41 1.45 -0.26 -9.29
N GLY A 42 1.97 0.35 -8.24
CA GLY A 42 1.29 1.29 -7.36
C GLY A 42 0.88 0.62 -6.05
N SER A 43 1.19 1.27 -4.92
CA SER A 43 0.98 0.69 -3.60
C SER A 43 -0.49 0.38 -3.33
N ALA A 44 -1.39 1.33 -3.61
CA ALA A 44 -2.84 1.13 -3.48
C ALA A 44 -3.36 0.01 -4.40
N ALA A 45 -2.89 -0.07 -5.65
CA ALA A 45 -3.26 -1.10 -6.59
C ALA A 45 -2.75 -2.49 -6.16
N ASN A 46 -1.52 -2.58 -5.60
CA ASN A 46 -0.95 -3.82 -5.09
C ASN A 46 -1.75 -4.37 -3.90
N SER A 47 -2.14 -3.51 -2.97
CA SER A 47 -3.00 -3.89 -1.83
C SER A 47 -4.37 -4.38 -2.31
N ALA A 48 -5.00 -3.68 -3.27
CA ALA A 48 -6.30 -4.09 -3.83
C ALA A 48 -6.23 -5.47 -4.51
N ARG A 49 -5.22 -5.69 -5.39
CA ARG A 49 -5.08 -6.99 -6.08
C ARG A 49 -4.80 -8.14 -5.12
N THR A 50 -4.01 -7.89 -4.08
CA THR A 50 -3.73 -8.92 -3.07
C THR A 50 -4.98 -9.28 -2.30
N PHE A 51 -5.76 -8.29 -1.90
CA PHE A 51 -7.01 -8.50 -1.17
C PHE A 51 -8.03 -9.29 -2.02
N ALA A 52 -8.16 -8.96 -3.31
CA ALA A 52 -9.00 -9.70 -4.25
C ALA A 52 -8.54 -11.16 -4.41
N ARG A 53 -7.22 -11.40 -4.52
CA ARG A 53 -6.64 -12.76 -4.60
C ARG A 53 -6.89 -13.60 -3.33
N LEU A 54 -7.09 -12.95 -2.17
CA LEU A 54 -7.48 -13.63 -0.93
C LEU A 54 -8.97 -13.96 -0.87
N GLY A 55 -9.75 -13.57 -1.88
CA GLY A 55 -11.19 -13.84 -1.99
C GLY A 55 -12.09 -12.71 -1.49
N GLY A 56 -11.54 -11.57 -1.12
CA GLY A 56 -12.28 -10.37 -0.75
C GLY A 56 -12.77 -9.57 -1.98
N ASP A 57 -13.70 -8.67 -1.73
CA ASP A 57 -14.15 -7.69 -2.73
C ASP A 57 -13.28 -6.44 -2.59
N ALA A 58 -12.49 -6.12 -3.60
CA ALA A 58 -11.58 -4.98 -3.59
C ALA A 58 -11.99 -3.92 -4.61
N THR A 59 -12.04 -2.68 -4.17
CA THR A 59 -12.24 -1.50 -5.03
C THR A 59 -11.01 -0.62 -4.95
N PHE A 60 -10.46 -0.28 -6.11
CA PHE A 60 -9.37 0.69 -6.26
C PHE A 60 -9.94 2.00 -6.82
N ILE A 61 -9.60 3.13 -6.19
CA ILE A 61 -9.90 4.48 -6.67
C ILE A 61 -8.59 5.23 -6.88
N GLY A 62 -8.43 5.84 -8.05
CA GLY A 62 -7.24 6.63 -8.36
C GLY A 62 -7.44 7.61 -9.50
N ALA A 63 -6.39 8.36 -9.82
CA ALA A 63 -6.34 9.18 -11.03
C ALA A 63 -5.20 8.72 -11.94
N ALA A 64 -5.42 8.80 -13.24
CA ALA A 64 -4.44 8.50 -14.27
C ALA A 64 -4.52 9.52 -15.41
N GLY A 65 -3.55 9.48 -16.31
CA GLY A 65 -3.59 10.23 -17.54
C GLY A 65 -4.75 9.82 -18.46
N ASP A 66 -4.98 10.60 -19.50
CA ASP A 66 -5.90 10.29 -20.60
C ASP A 66 -5.19 9.53 -21.74
N ASP A 67 -4.15 8.77 -21.38
CA ASP A 67 -3.33 7.97 -22.27
C ASP A 67 -3.71 6.47 -22.27
N GLN A 68 -3.27 5.73 -23.30
CA GLN A 68 -3.51 4.29 -23.44
C GLN A 68 -2.93 3.47 -22.28
N LEU A 69 -1.89 4.00 -21.62
CA LEU A 69 -1.28 3.33 -20.48
C LEU A 69 -2.26 3.18 -19.31
N ALA A 70 -3.11 4.19 -19.08
CA ALA A 70 -4.15 4.09 -18.05
C ALA A 70 -5.17 2.98 -18.35
N ASP A 71 -5.53 2.78 -19.64
CA ASP A 71 -6.45 1.71 -20.04
C ASP A 71 -5.81 0.34 -19.82
N LEU A 72 -4.55 0.19 -20.21
CA LEU A 72 -3.79 -1.05 -20.04
C LEU A 72 -3.65 -1.43 -18.55
N LEU A 73 -3.26 -0.47 -17.71
CA LEU A 73 -3.08 -0.71 -16.27
C LEU A 73 -4.42 -0.99 -15.58
N GLY A 74 -5.47 -0.26 -15.94
CA GLY A 74 -6.83 -0.47 -15.44
C GLY A 74 -7.36 -1.85 -15.79
N ALA A 75 -7.20 -2.27 -17.05
CA ALA A 75 -7.59 -3.59 -17.51
C ALA A 75 -6.80 -4.70 -16.81
N ALA A 76 -5.48 -4.52 -16.62
CA ALA A 76 -4.64 -5.47 -15.92
C ALA A 76 -5.10 -5.67 -14.45
N LEU A 77 -5.46 -4.58 -13.76
CA LEU A 77 -5.95 -4.65 -12.39
C LEU A 77 -7.35 -5.27 -12.31
N THR A 78 -8.23 -4.95 -13.26
CA THR A 78 -9.57 -5.56 -13.37
C THR A 78 -9.49 -7.06 -13.63
N ALA A 79 -8.55 -7.50 -14.46
CA ALA A 79 -8.33 -8.93 -14.73
C ALA A 79 -7.87 -9.72 -13.48
N GLU A 80 -7.44 -9.03 -12.43
CA GLU A 80 -7.08 -9.60 -11.13
C GLU A 80 -8.24 -9.57 -10.11
N GLY A 81 -9.45 -9.24 -10.56
CA GLY A 81 -10.67 -9.26 -9.73
C GLY A 81 -10.92 -7.96 -8.94
N VAL A 82 -10.22 -6.87 -9.27
CA VAL A 82 -10.41 -5.58 -8.61
C VAL A 82 -11.44 -4.73 -9.37
N THR A 83 -12.38 -4.13 -8.66
CA THR A 83 -13.23 -3.08 -9.20
C THR A 83 -12.41 -1.80 -9.32
N VAL A 84 -12.18 -1.34 -10.57
CA VAL A 84 -11.34 -0.17 -10.83
C VAL A 84 -12.19 1.07 -11.08
N ARG A 85 -11.95 2.13 -10.32
CA ARG A 85 -12.56 3.45 -10.42
C ARG A 85 -11.49 4.49 -10.71
N LEU A 86 -11.32 4.86 -11.96
CA LEU A 86 -10.19 5.66 -12.42
C LEU A 86 -10.66 7.00 -12.99
N ALA A 87 -10.32 8.10 -12.31
CA ALA A 87 -10.52 9.45 -12.82
C ALA A 87 -9.47 9.76 -13.90
N ARG A 88 -9.95 10.04 -15.13
CA ARG A 88 -9.07 10.38 -16.26
C ARG A 88 -8.74 11.87 -16.23
N LYS A 89 -7.47 12.21 -16.35
CA LYS A 89 -6.94 13.58 -16.28
C LYS A 89 -6.04 13.85 -17.47
N ARG A 90 -6.23 15.01 -18.12
CA ARG A 90 -5.34 15.41 -19.22
C ARG A 90 -3.89 15.35 -18.81
N GLY A 91 -3.10 14.50 -19.47
CA GLY A 91 -1.67 14.31 -19.21
C GLY A 91 -1.29 12.83 -19.07
N ARG A 92 -0.14 12.55 -18.49
CA ARG A 92 0.47 11.20 -18.48
C ARG A 92 0.08 10.41 -17.23
N THR A 93 -0.10 9.11 -17.40
CA THR A 93 -0.19 8.14 -16.31
C THR A 93 1.16 7.99 -15.59
N ALA A 94 1.12 7.69 -14.31
CA ALA A 94 2.31 7.55 -13.47
C ALA A 94 3.22 6.39 -13.93
N ARG A 95 4.53 6.61 -13.81
CA ARG A 95 5.58 5.66 -14.20
C ARG A 95 6.65 5.61 -13.12
N LEU A 96 7.17 4.42 -12.89
CA LEU A 96 8.21 4.15 -11.91
C LEU A 96 9.30 3.31 -12.57
N ILE A 97 10.55 3.74 -12.50
CA ILE A 97 11.68 2.89 -12.85
C ILE A 97 12.22 2.28 -11.56
N VAL A 98 12.32 0.96 -11.54
CA VAL A 98 12.89 0.17 -10.46
C VAL A 98 14.23 -0.38 -10.93
N LEU A 99 15.32 0.16 -10.43
CA LEU A 99 16.65 -0.35 -10.69
C LEU A 99 16.98 -1.42 -9.63
N LEU A 100 17.16 -2.65 -10.09
CA LEU A 100 17.55 -3.78 -9.24
C LEU A 100 19.06 -4.01 -9.39
N SER A 101 19.78 -3.96 -8.27
CA SER A 101 21.18 -4.37 -8.22
C SER A 101 21.31 -5.89 -8.06
N THR A 102 22.49 -6.43 -8.33
CA THR A 102 22.84 -7.84 -8.06
C THR A 102 22.78 -8.19 -6.58
N SER A 103 22.99 -7.22 -5.68
CA SER A 103 22.80 -7.38 -4.23
C SER A 103 21.34 -7.47 -3.80
N GLY A 104 20.38 -7.24 -4.72
CA GLY A 104 18.95 -7.18 -4.41
C GLY A 104 18.49 -5.81 -3.87
N GLU A 105 19.39 -4.81 -3.82
CA GLU A 105 19.02 -3.45 -3.47
C GLU A 105 18.24 -2.79 -4.62
N ARG A 106 17.38 -1.83 -4.27
CA ARG A 106 16.48 -1.18 -5.20
C ARG A 106 16.60 0.33 -5.11
N SER A 107 16.67 0.96 -6.27
CA SER A 107 16.52 2.41 -6.43
C SER A 107 15.29 2.72 -7.25
N PHE A 108 14.58 3.78 -6.91
CA PHE A 108 13.34 4.16 -7.55
C PHE A 108 13.45 5.56 -8.17
N LEU A 109 13.11 5.67 -9.47
CA LEU A 109 12.92 6.95 -10.15
C LEU A 109 11.43 7.08 -10.47
N THR A 110 10.78 8.10 -9.91
CA THR A 110 9.32 8.21 -9.92
C THR A 110 8.85 9.43 -10.70
N ASP A 111 8.05 9.21 -11.74
CA ASP A 111 7.20 10.23 -12.38
C ASP A 111 5.75 9.96 -11.96
N ARG A 112 5.22 10.79 -11.07
CA ARG A 112 3.86 10.64 -10.54
C ARG A 112 2.76 10.94 -11.55
N GLY A 113 3.09 11.58 -12.69
CA GLY A 113 2.12 11.92 -13.73
C GLY A 113 0.86 12.58 -13.14
N ARG A 114 -0.29 11.95 -13.34
CA ARG A 114 -1.59 12.41 -12.82
C ARG A 114 -2.07 11.67 -11.56
N ALA A 115 -1.27 10.82 -10.96
CA ALA A 115 -1.67 10.06 -9.77
C ALA A 115 -2.12 10.96 -8.60
N ASP A 116 -1.47 12.13 -8.41
CA ASP A 116 -1.77 13.07 -7.32
C ASP A 116 -2.96 14.02 -7.65
N SER A 117 -3.63 13.84 -8.80
CA SER A 117 -4.65 14.77 -9.32
C SER A 117 -6.09 14.37 -9.01
N LEU A 118 -6.33 13.29 -8.25
CA LEU A 118 -7.67 12.86 -7.87
C LEU A 118 -8.33 13.91 -6.97
N ALA A 119 -9.32 14.61 -7.48
CA ALA A 119 -10.08 15.58 -6.71
C ALA A 119 -11.37 14.95 -6.15
N TRP A 120 -11.88 15.49 -5.05
CA TRP A 120 -13.15 15.01 -4.48
C TRP A 120 -14.32 15.04 -5.46
N ALA A 121 -14.36 16.05 -6.33
CA ALA A 121 -15.39 16.19 -7.36
C ALA A 121 -15.33 15.10 -8.44
N ASP A 122 -14.26 14.36 -8.54
CA ASP A 122 -14.11 13.22 -9.47
C ASP A 122 -14.79 11.95 -8.95
N LEU A 123 -15.04 11.89 -7.64
CA LEU A 123 -15.65 10.73 -7.02
C LEU A 123 -17.15 10.71 -7.27
N GLN A 124 -17.63 9.56 -7.73
CA GLN A 124 -19.07 9.31 -7.76
C GLN A 124 -19.54 8.84 -6.38
N PRO A 125 -20.78 9.13 -5.96
CA PRO A 125 -21.26 8.79 -4.61
C PRO A 125 -21.15 7.30 -4.27
N ASP A 126 -21.31 6.42 -5.25
CA ASP A 126 -21.24 4.96 -5.12
C ASP A 126 -19.79 4.42 -5.00
N TRP A 127 -18.77 5.23 -5.31
CA TRP A 127 -17.37 4.80 -5.24
C TRP A 127 -16.90 4.58 -3.80
N LEU A 128 -17.48 5.28 -2.86
CA LEU A 128 -17.19 5.16 -1.42
C LEU A 128 -18.19 4.24 -0.70
N ALA A 129 -19.01 3.50 -1.45
CA ALA A 129 -20.02 2.64 -0.87
C ALA A 129 -19.38 1.52 -0.04
N ALA A 130 -20.09 1.16 1.02
CA ALA A 130 -19.86 0.11 2.00
C ALA A 130 -18.56 -0.69 1.85
N ALA A 131 -17.51 -0.25 2.52
CA ALA A 131 -16.29 -1.02 2.72
C ALA A 131 -16.12 -1.36 4.20
N ASP A 132 -15.45 -2.46 4.51
CA ASP A 132 -15.10 -2.83 5.87
C ASP A 132 -13.79 -2.14 6.29
N VAL A 133 -12.93 -1.83 5.29
CA VAL A 133 -11.69 -1.08 5.49
C VAL A 133 -11.38 -0.17 4.30
N LEU A 134 -10.97 1.07 4.60
CA LEU A 134 -10.34 2.00 3.68
C LEU A 134 -8.82 1.97 3.92
N HIS A 135 -8.04 1.64 2.90
CA HIS A 135 -6.58 1.65 2.97
C HIS A 135 -5.98 2.79 2.16
N LEU A 136 -5.07 3.54 2.79
CA LEU A 136 -4.40 4.70 2.24
C LEU A 136 -2.88 4.54 2.35
N PRO A 137 -2.15 4.16 1.30
CA PRO A 137 -0.71 4.36 1.28
C PRO A 137 -0.39 5.85 1.44
N ALA A 138 0.61 6.21 2.26
CA ALA A 138 0.89 7.60 2.61
C ALA A 138 1.27 8.47 1.39
N TYR A 139 1.65 7.87 0.26
CA TYR A 139 1.71 8.58 -1.02
C TYR A 139 0.42 9.35 -1.35
N SER A 140 -0.73 8.87 -0.89
CA SER A 140 -2.05 9.49 -1.07
C SER A 140 -2.30 10.67 -0.12
N LEU A 141 -1.36 10.96 0.79
CA LEU A 141 -1.49 11.99 1.83
C LEU A 141 -0.53 13.17 1.66
N PHE A 142 0.43 13.07 0.71
CA PHE A 142 1.52 14.04 0.67
C PHE A 142 1.21 15.27 -0.18
N LYS A 143 0.59 15.11 -1.35
CA LYS A 143 0.52 16.18 -2.37
C LYS A 143 -0.82 16.23 -3.11
N GLY A 144 -1.09 17.41 -3.63
CA GLY A 144 -2.13 17.66 -4.62
C GLY A 144 -3.56 17.50 -4.12
N ALA A 145 -4.47 17.35 -5.05
CA ALA A 145 -5.88 17.14 -4.78
C ALA A 145 -6.14 15.77 -4.11
N LEU A 146 -5.28 14.78 -4.40
CA LEU A 146 -5.36 13.45 -3.83
C LEU A 146 -5.27 13.49 -2.30
N ALA A 147 -4.35 14.28 -1.73
CA ALA A 147 -4.19 14.38 -0.28
C ALA A 147 -5.47 14.88 0.42
N GLN A 148 -6.10 15.91 -0.13
CA GLN A 148 -7.36 16.44 0.39
C GLN A 148 -8.51 15.43 0.22
N THR A 149 -8.54 14.76 -0.93
CA THR A 149 -9.55 13.73 -1.22
C THR A 149 -9.43 12.55 -0.26
N SER A 150 -8.21 12.08 0.00
CA SER A 150 -7.96 10.97 0.94
C SER A 150 -8.36 11.31 2.37
N LEU A 151 -8.06 12.52 2.84
CA LEU A 151 -8.52 12.99 4.17
C LEU A 151 -10.04 13.08 4.27
N ARG A 152 -10.72 13.55 3.21
CA ARG A 152 -12.19 13.58 3.18
C ARG A 152 -12.78 12.18 3.14
N ALA A 153 -12.17 11.26 2.38
CA ALA A 153 -12.57 9.86 2.31
C ALA A 153 -12.41 9.16 3.67
N ALA A 154 -11.29 9.38 4.38
CA ALA A 154 -11.09 8.84 5.72
C ALA A 154 -12.16 9.30 6.69
N ARG A 155 -12.51 10.59 6.69
CA ARG A 155 -13.61 11.13 7.52
C ARG A 155 -14.97 10.55 7.14
N ALA A 156 -15.21 10.28 5.86
CA ALA A 156 -16.45 9.63 5.41
C ALA A 156 -16.50 8.17 5.84
N ALA A 157 -15.39 7.45 5.75
CA ALA A 157 -15.22 6.07 6.19
C ALA A 157 -15.51 5.93 7.69
N HIS A 158 -14.92 6.77 8.55
CA HIS A 158 -15.20 6.77 9.99
C HIS A 158 -16.68 7.00 10.31
N ARG A 159 -17.33 7.96 9.62
CA ARG A 159 -18.78 8.18 9.83
C ARG A 159 -19.65 6.99 9.44
N ALA A 160 -19.16 6.15 8.51
CA ALA A 160 -19.82 4.93 8.08
C ALA A 160 -19.46 3.70 8.95
N GLY A 161 -18.56 3.84 9.94
CA GLY A 161 -18.06 2.73 10.76
C GLY A 161 -17.03 1.85 10.03
N THR A 162 -16.48 2.33 8.91
CA THR A 162 -15.42 1.67 8.14
C THR A 162 -14.06 1.89 8.81
N LEU A 163 -13.27 0.84 9.01
CA LEU A 163 -11.89 0.96 9.50
C LEU A 163 -11.03 1.74 8.50
N VAL A 164 -10.12 2.55 9.02
CA VAL A 164 -9.16 3.29 8.20
C VAL A 164 -7.75 2.79 8.50
N SER A 165 -7.01 2.41 7.48
CA SER A 165 -5.62 2.01 7.60
C SER A 165 -4.70 2.88 6.75
N VAL A 166 -3.49 3.12 7.25
CA VAL A 166 -2.44 3.88 6.57
C VAL A 166 -1.16 3.05 6.55
N ASP A 167 -0.48 2.98 5.39
CA ASP A 167 0.91 2.51 5.32
C ASP A 167 1.84 3.70 5.05
N LEU A 168 2.93 3.85 5.81
CA LEU A 168 3.88 4.95 5.65
C LEU A 168 4.61 4.93 4.30
N ALA A 169 4.66 3.79 3.65
CA ALA A 169 5.03 3.51 2.26
C ALA A 169 6.48 3.86 1.87
N SER A 170 7.01 5.03 2.23
CA SER A 170 8.37 5.43 1.85
C SER A 170 8.90 6.59 2.68
N ARG A 171 10.08 6.39 3.27
CA ARG A 171 10.75 7.35 4.15
C ARG A 171 10.98 8.73 3.49
N ARG A 172 11.49 8.78 2.26
CA ARG A 172 11.90 10.06 1.64
C ARG A 172 10.72 10.99 1.32
N PRO A 173 9.64 10.54 0.67
CA PRO A 173 8.45 11.38 0.49
C PRO A 173 7.74 11.71 1.81
N LEU A 174 7.74 10.77 2.76
CA LEU A 174 7.13 10.96 4.08
C LEU A 174 7.75 12.15 4.82
N LEU A 175 9.07 12.26 4.81
CA LEU A 175 9.83 13.22 5.61
C LEU A 175 10.25 14.48 4.84
N VAL A 176 9.70 14.73 3.66
CA VAL A 176 10.09 15.89 2.83
C VAL A 176 9.93 17.23 3.55
N ASP A 177 8.89 17.34 4.39
CA ASP A 177 8.59 18.53 5.21
C ASP A 177 9.00 18.36 6.69
N GLY A 178 9.78 17.32 6.98
CA GLY A 178 10.24 16.95 8.33
C GLY A 178 9.28 16.00 9.08
N PRO A 179 9.76 15.39 10.19
CA PRO A 179 9.02 14.36 10.92
C PRO A 179 7.76 14.90 11.61
N ASP A 180 7.77 16.14 12.11
CA ASP A 180 6.61 16.74 12.77
C ASP A 180 5.47 17.00 11.79
N ALA A 181 5.78 17.51 10.60
CA ALA A 181 4.79 17.69 9.53
C ALA A 181 4.24 16.34 9.05
N ALA A 182 5.08 15.33 8.96
CA ALA A 182 4.67 13.98 8.62
C ALA A 182 3.71 13.40 9.66
N ARG A 183 4.07 13.49 10.96
CA ARG A 183 3.20 13.06 12.06
C ARG A 183 1.85 13.78 12.04
N ALA A 184 1.83 15.10 11.84
CA ALA A 184 0.60 15.87 11.75
C ALA A 184 -0.30 15.42 10.59
N LYS A 185 0.28 15.13 9.41
CA LYS A 185 -0.46 14.62 8.25
C LYS A 185 -1.06 13.25 8.53
N ILE A 186 -0.31 12.33 9.14
CA ILE A 186 -0.79 10.98 9.48
C ILE A 186 -1.87 11.07 10.57
N ALA A 187 -1.64 11.85 11.64
CA ALA A 187 -2.62 12.03 12.70
C ALA A 187 -3.95 12.61 12.19
N ALA A 188 -3.91 13.51 11.19
CA ALA A 188 -5.12 14.10 10.61
C ALA A 188 -6.03 13.07 9.89
N VAL A 189 -5.52 11.90 9.55
CA VAL A 189 -6.30 10.79 8.98
C VAL A 189 -7.14 10.11 10.06
N GLY A 190 -6.62 10.01 11.29
CA GLY A 190 -7.24 9.26 12.38
C GLY A 190 -7.22 7.75 12.12
N ALA A 191 -6.12 7.21 11.59
CA ALA A 191 -6.05 5.81 11.22
C ALA A 191 -6.31 4.87 12.42
N ASP A 192 -7.02 3.77 12.17
CA ASP A 192 -7.24 2.68 13.12
C ASP A 192 -6.05 1.70 13.12
N VAL A 193 -5.41 1.55 11.96
CA VAL A 193 -4.23 0.70 11.77
C VAL A 193 -3.16 1.47 11.02
N LEU A 194 -1.95 1.51 11.59
CA LEU A 194 -0.77 2.11 10.98
C LEU A 194 0.24 1.01 10.64
N PHE A 195 0.59 0.92 9.37
CA PHE A 195 1.67 0.07 8.88
C PHE A 195 2.91 0.91 8.59
N ALA A 196 4.08 0.35 8.89
CA ALA A 196 5.37 0.93 8.58
C ALA A 196 6.40 -0.18 8.37
N ASN A 197 7.48 0.09 7.68
CA ASN A 197 8.70 -0.68 7.89
C ASN A 197 9.52 -0.07 9.03
N ARG A 198 10.58 -0.79 9.45
CA ARG A 198 11.40 -0.36 10.59
C ARG A 198 12.05 1.01 10.36
N ASP A 199 12.56 1.26 9.15
CA ASP A 199 13.24 2.51 8.84
C ASP A 199 12.29 3.69 8.79
N GLU A 200 11.08 3.49 8.30
CA GLU A 200 10.00 4.49 8.30
C GLU A 200 9.56 4.82 9.73
N ALA A 201 9.34 3.79 10.54
CA ALA A 201 8.95 3.94 11.94
C ALA A 201 9.98 4.75 12.73
N VAL A 202 11.26 4.33 12.67
CA VAL A 202 12.38 5.03 13.34
C VAL A 202 12.53 6.46 12.83
N ALA A 203 12.43 6.67 11.53
CA ALA A 203 12.59 8.01 10.93
C ALA A 203 11.44 8.96 11.30
N LEU A 204 10.20 8.45 11.45
CA LEU A 204 9.05 9.25 11.87
C LEU A 204 9.08 9.62 13.35
N VAL A 205 9.56 8.69 14.20
CA VAL A 205 9.64 8.92 15.67
C VAL A 205 10.95 9.61 16.07
N GLY A 206 12.02 9.44 15.28
CA GLY A 206 13.36 9.92 15.63
C GLY A 206 14.08 9.05 16.69
N SER A 207 13.56 7.86 16.98
CA SER A 207 14.07 6.95 18.01
C SER A 207 13.85 5.49 17.60
N SER A 208 14.64 4.58 18.18
CA SER A 208 14.41 3.14 18.06
C SER A 208 13.23 2.62 18.90
N ASP A 209 12.77 3.40 19.89
CA ASP A 209 11.50 3.13 20.56
C ASP A 209 10.35 3.62 19.69
N ILE A 210 9.61 2.67 19.13
CA ILE A 210 8.50 2.92 18.19
C ILE A 210 7.14 3.05 18.89
N LYS A 211 7.06 2.92 20.22
CA LYS A 211 5.80 3.05 20.97
C LYS A 211 5.07 4.38 20.76
N PRO A 212 5.76 5.52 20.54
CA PRO A 212 5.07 6.77 20.21
C PRO A 212 4.19 6.71 18.95
N LEU A 213 4.35 5.72 18.06
CA LEU A 213 3.43 5.53 16.93
C LEU A 213 2.00 5.20 17.39
N LEU A 214 1.80 4.69 18.60
CA LEU A 214 0.46 4.47 19.18
C LEU A 214 -0.33 5.77 19.40
N GLU A 215 0.33 6.93 19.37
CA GLU A 215 -0.35 8.23 19.36
C GLU A 215 -1.01 8.54 17.99
N LEU A 216 -0.58 7.84 16.92
CA LEU A 216 -1.08 8.04 15.56
C LEU A 216 -2.17 7.03 15.16
N ALA A 217 -2.15 5.83 15.75
CA ALA A 217 -3.16 4.80 15.51
C ALA A 217 -3.22 3.81 16.68
N PRO A 218 -4.40 3.28 17.06
CA PRO A 218 -4.53 2.30 18.14
C PRO A 218 -3.85 0.96 17.83
N ILE A 219 -3.68 0.60 16.55
CA ILE A 219 -2.94 -0.60 16.12
C ILE A 219 -1.77 -0.15 15.26
N VAL A 220 -0.56 -0.55 15.64
CA VAL A 220 0.66 -0.27 14.87
C VAL A 220 1.34 -1.58 14.49
N VAL A 221 1.67 -1.72 13.22
CA VAL A 221 2.34 -2.92 12.68
C VAL A 221 3.62 -2.50 11.98
N VAL A 222 4.76 -2.88 12.55
CA VAL A 222 6.07 -2.55 11.98
C VAL A 222 6.67 -3.78 11.32
N LYS A 223 6.73 -3.73 9.99
CA LYS A 223 7.25 -4.79 9.12
C LYS A 223 8.79 -4.81 9.19
N ALA A 224 9.38 -6.00 9.38
CA ALA A 224 10.82 -6.21 9.48
C ALA A 224 11.36 -7.20 8.43
N GLY A 225 10.70 -7.30 7.28
CA GLY A 225 11.08 -8.16 6.16
C GLY A 225 11.20 -9.63 6.57
N ALA A 226 12.36 -10.23 6.38
CA ALA A 226 12.61 -11.64 6.73
C ALA A 226 12.54 -11.93 8.25
N ALA A 227 12.66 -10.91 9.10
CA ALA A 227 12.49 -11.06 10.54
C ALA A 227 11.01 -11.11 10.98
N GLY A 228 10.08 -10.76 10.09
CA GLY A 228 8.65 -10.76 10.38
C GLY A 228 8.08 -9.38 10.64
N CYS A 229 7.33 -9.22 11.73
CA CYS A 229 6.77 -7.93 12.12
C CYS A 229 6.58 -7.83 13.63
N ARG A 230 6.48 -6.59 14.12
CA ARG A 230 6.11 -6.26 15.48
C ARG A 230 4.74 -5.58 15.49
N VAL A 231 3.86 -6.02 16.38
CA VAL A 231 2.50 -5.48 16.55
C VAL A 231 2.39 -4.83 17.91
N LEU A 232 2.00 -3.56 17.91
CA LEU A 232 1.68 -2.79 19.11
C LEU A 232 0.18 -2.50 19.14
N TRP A 233 -0.45 -2.72 20.29
CA TRP A 233 -1.88 -2.45 20.50
C TRP A 233 -2.19 -2.44 21.99
N ARG A 234 -2.69 -1.33 22.54
CA ARG A 234 -2.92 -1.20 24.00
C ARG A 234 -1.65 -1.57 24.77
N ASP A 235 -1.74 -2.57 25.65
CA ASP A 235 -0.63 -3.17 26.42
C ASP A 235 0.08 -4.32 25.68
N VAL A 236 -0.40 -4.67 24.46
CA VAL A 236 0.21 -5.72 23.63
C VAL A 236 1.40 -5.17 22.88
N ASP A 237 2.52 -5.85 23.03
CA ASP A 237 3.76 -5.64 22.28
C ASP A 237 4.29 -7.04 21.91
N MET A 238 4.19 -7.43 20.64
CA MET A 238 4.52 -8.79 20.22
C MET A 238 5.25 -8.85 18.89
N ASP A 239 6.33 -9.63 18.86
CA ASP A 239 7.02 -9.98 17.64
C ASP A 239 6.41 -11.26 17.03
N ILE A 240 6.20 -11.23 15.72
CA ILE A 240 5.73 -12.37 14.93
C ILE A 240 6.78 -12.67 13.86
N ALA A 241 7.41 -13.83 13.96
CA ALA A 241 8.44 -14.26 13.02
C ALA A 241 7.84 -14.53 11.63
N ALA A 242 8.56 -14.12 10.58
CA ALA A 242 8.24 -14.50 9.22
C ALA A 242 8.64 -15.96 8.94
N ARG A 243 7.99 -16.56 7.94
CA ARG A 243 8.51 -17.79 7.34
C ARG A 243 9.67 -17.43 6.39
N PRO A 244 10.78 -18.13 6.46
CA PRO A 244 11.90 -17.88 5.55
C PRO A 244 11.48 -17.96 4.09
N LEU A 245 11.88 -16.97 3.31
CA LEU A 245 11.62 -16.88 1.87
C LEU A 245 12.86 -16.30 1.19
N ALA A 246 13.48 -17.06 0.32
CA ALA A 246 14.51 -16.55 -0.57
C ALA A 246 13.82 -15.83 -1.74
N ALA A 247 14.07 -14.55 -1.91
CA ALA A 247 13.56 -13.76 -3.02
C ALA A 247 14.53 -12.63 -3.35
N THR A 248 14.76 -12.41 -4.64
CA THR A 248 15.59 -11.31 -5.16
C THR A 248 14.80 -10.01 -5.32
N ASP A 249 13.50 -10.11 -5.64
CA ASP A 249 12.62 -8.96 -5.81
C ASP A 249 11.45 -9.04 -4.83
N THR A 250 11.49 -8.19 -3.80
CA THR A 250 10.46 -8.07 -2.75
C THR A 250 9.59 -6.81 -2.92
N THR A 251 9.60 -6.16 -4.11
CA THR A 251 8.76 -4.99 -4.39
C THR A 251 7.28 -5.34 -4.23
N GLY A 252 6.53 -4.54 -3.48
CA GLY A 252 5.11 -4.76 -3.20
C GLY A 252 4.83 -5.80 -2.10
N ALA A 253 5.86 -6.37 -1.46
CA ALA A 253 5.66 -7.29 -0.34
C ALA A 253 4.96 -6.61 0.85
N GLY A 254 5.28 -5.34 1.10
CA GLY A 254 4.62 -4.51 2.12
C GLY A 254 3.13 -4.37 1.83
N ASP A 255 2.78 -4.00 0.60
CA ASP A 255 1.37 -3.87 0.16
C ASP A 255 0.62 -5.21 0.30
N GLY A 256 1.29 -6.31 -0.03
CA GLY A 256 0.77 -7.66 0.13
C GLY A 256 0.55 -8.03 1.60
N PHE A 257 1.49 -7.66 2.48
CA PHE A 257 1.36 -7.86 3.92
C PHE A 257 0.15 -7.09 4.47
N ASP A 258 0.04 -5.82 4.13
CA ASP A 258 -1.04 -4.94 4.62
C ASP A 258 -2.41 -5.47 4.20
N ALA A 259 -2.55 -5.89 2.94
CA ALA A 259 -3.78 -6.49 2.43
C ALA A 259 -4.16 -7.78 3.17
N GLY A 260 -3.18 -8.68 3.41
CA GLY A 260 -3.41 -9.91 4.15
C GLY A 260 -3.77 -9.68 5.61
N PHE A 261 -3.11 -8.72 6.26
CA PHE A 261 -3.43 -8.31 7.64
C PHE A 261 -4.86 -7.76 7.72
N MET A 262 -5.21 -6.80 6.85
CA MET A 262 -6.54 -6.19 6.83
C MET A 262 -7.62 -7.23 6.53
N PHE A 263 -7.40 -8.12 5.53
CA PHE A 263 -8.33 -9.19 5.20
C PHE A 263 -8.65 -10.07 6.42
N SER A 264 -7.62 -10.55 7.12
CA SER A 264 -7.78 -11.39 8.30
C SER A 264 -8.45 -10.62 9.46
N LEU A 265 -8.11 -9.34 9.64
CA LEU A 265 -8.67 -8.50 10.69
C LEU A 265 -10.18 -8.30 10.50
N VAL A 266 -10.61 -7.84 9.31
CA VAL A 266 -12.03 -7.57 9.05
C VAL A 266 -12.87 -8.85 8.94
N ALA A 267 -12.28 -9.97 8.51
CA ALA A 267 -12.93 -11.26 8.49
C ALA A 267 -13.36 -11.77 9.90
N THR A 268 -12.80 -11.20 10.97
CA THR A 268 -13.23 -11.49 12.34
C THR A 268 -14.66 -11.00 12.62
N GLY A 269 -15.14 -10.00 11.88
CA GLY A 269 -16.41 -9.30 12.12
C GLY A 269 -16.45 -8.55 13.47
N ARG A 270 -15.29 -8.31 14.10
CA ARG A 270 -15.18 -7.67 15.40
C ARG A 270 -14.92 -6.17 15.26
N SER A 271 -15.53 -5.38 16.14
CA SER A 271 -15.10 -3.99 16.34
C SER A 271 -13.71 -3.93 16.96
N LEU A 272 -13.03 -2.79 16.84
CA LEU A 272 -11.69 -2.58 17.43
C LEU A 272 -11.66 -2.88 18.93
N ASP A 273 -12.71 -2.50 19.66
CA ASP A 273 -12.80 -2.73 21.11
C ASP A 273 -13.00 -4.21 21.48
N ALA A 274 -13.58 -4.99 20.59
CA ALA A 274 -13.83 -6.42 20.76
C ALA A 274 -12.68 -7.31 20.26
N LEU A 275 -11.63 -6.72 19.67
CA LEU A 275 -10.45 -7.46 19.22
C LEU A 275 -9.72 -8.10 20.40
N ARG A 276 -9.09 -9.22 20.13
CA ARG A 276 -8.24 -9.97 21.07
C ARG A 276 -6.82 -10.04 20.54
N ARG A 277 -5.86 -10.21 21.43
CA ARG A 277 -4.44 -10.43 21.08
C ARG A 277 -4.27 -11.53 20.01
N LEU A 278 -5.09 -12.60 20.08
CA LEU A 278 -5.03 -13.71 19.13
C LEU A 278 -5.47 -13.29 17.72
N ASP A 279 -6.46 -12.38 17.61
CA ASP A 279 -6.96 -11.88 16.33
C ASP A 279 -5.84 -11.10 15.59
N LEU A 280 -5.12 -10.23 16.33
CA LEU A 280 -3.97 -9.50 15.79
C LEU A 280 -2.79 -10.40 15.41
N ARG A 281 -2.54 -11.45 16.20
CA ARG A 281 -1.52 -12.44 15.89
C ARG A 281 -1.84 -13.20 14.61
N HIS A 282 -3.10 -13.60 14.41
CA HIS A 282 -3.55 -14.24 13.18
C HIS A 282 -3.47 -13.30 12.00
N ALA A 283 -3.91 -12.05 12.15
CA ALA A 283 -3.82 -11.04 11.10
C ALA A 283 -2.37 -10.80 10.65
N ALA A 284 -1.43 -10.68 11.59
CA ALA A 284 -0.01 -10.52 11.28
C ALA A 284 0.59 -11.76 10.58
N TYR A 285 0.19 -12.96 11.00
CA TYR A 285 0.62 -14.20 10.34
C TYR A 285 0.07 -14.30 8.91
N ASP A 286 -1.21 -13.97 8.69
CA ASP A 286 -1.83 -14.00 7.36
C ASP A 286 -1.28 -12.88 6.47
N GLY A 287 -0.94 -11.71 7.04
CA GLY A 287 -0.16 -10.66 6.35
C GLY A 287 1.17 -11.20 5.83
N GLY A 288 1.93 -11.90 6.66
CA GLY A 288 3.18 -12.54 6.24
C GLY A 288 3.00 -13.58 5.13
N LYS A 289 1.92 -14.39 5.19
CA LYS A 289 1.57 -15.34 4.12
C LYS A 289 1.22 -14.63 2.82
N ALA A 290 0.44 -13.58 2.88
CA ALA A 290 0.04 -12.78 1.71
C ALA A 290 1.24 -12.11 1.06
N ALA A 291 2.15 -11.53 1.85
CA ALA A 291 3.43 -10.99 1.36
C ALA A 291 4.25 -12.05 0.63
N ALA A 292 4.41 -13.25 1.22
CA ALA A 292 5.14 -14.35 0.61
C ALA A 292 4.46 -14.83 -0.69
N ALA A 293 3.13 -14.92 -0.73
CA ALA A 293 2.37 -15.27 -1.92
C ALA A 293 2.52 -14.20 -3.02
N PHE A 294 2.51 -12.92 -2.66
CA PHE A 294 2.74 -11.81 -3.59
C PHE A 294 4.12 -11.89 -4.24
N ILE A 295 5.16 -12.18 -3.45
CA ILE A 295 6.54 -12.30 -3.95
C ILE A 295 6.69 -13.52 -4.89
N ARG A 296 6.10 -14.68 -4.54
CA ARG A 296 6.19 -15.93 -5.31
C ARG A 296 5.25 -15.98 -6.50
N GLY A 297 4.19 -15.18 -6.45
CA GLY A 297 3.14 -15.22 -7.47
C GLY A 297 3.64 -14.76 -8.83
N PRO A 298 3.01 -15.22 -9.92
CA PRO A 298 3.34 -14.74 -11.24
C PRO A 298 3.08 -13.24 -11.32
N ARG A 299 4.13 -12.47 -11.48
CA ARG A 299 4.02 -11.04 -11.80
C ARG A 299 3.85 -10.95 -13.30
N LYS A 300 2.58 -10.82 -13.74
CA LYS A 300 2.29 -10.70 -15.17
C LYS A 300 3.07 -9.52 -15.74
N GLU A 301 3.90 -9.82 -16.72
CA GLU A 301 4.54 -8.81 -17.54
C GLU A 301 3.50 -8.21 -18.48
N LEU A 302 3.52 -6.88 -18.60
CA LEU A 302 2.66 -6.18 -19.54
C LEU A 302 3.32 -6.21 -20.91
N ALA A 303 2.59 -6.63 -21.93
CA ALA A 303 2.97 -6.42 -23.33
C ALA A 303 2.66 -4.94 -23.66
N LEU A 304 3.70 -4.15 -23.90
CA LEU A 304 3.61 -2.76 -24.33
C LEU A 304 3.85 -2.66 -25.83
#